data_7b930acdaa692fca2ba14b4ca9db25e1
#
_entry.id   7b930acdaa692fca2ba14b4ca9db25e1
#
_cell.length_a   1.000
_cell.length_b   1.000
_cell.length_c   1.000
_cell.angle_alpha   90.00
_cell.angle_beta   90.00
_cell.angle_gamma   90.00
#
_symmetry.space_group_name_H-M   'P 1'
#
loop_
_entity.id
_entity.type
_entity.pdbx_description
1 polymer ?
#
loop_
_entity_poly.entity_id
_entity_poly.type
_entity_poly.pdbx_seq_one_letter_code
_entity_poly.pdbx_strand_id
1 'polypeptide(L)'
;IVHRRDEFRASKIMLERAMKNPKIKLVTDTVLEEVIGVKEGNKKRVTHAKLKNIKTGVVTDQEVEGIFLGIGHKPNTDIFKGQIELEDTGYIKTNKINTNTNIPGVFACGDAQDHVYRQAITAAGSGCMAAIDVERYLESIEEHS
;
A
#
# COMPACT_ATOMS: atom_id res chain seq x y z
N ILE A 1 -2.79 -18.60 4.02
CA ILE A 1 -2.06 -17.36 4.32
C ILE A 1 -0.57 -17.68 4.35
N VAL A 2 0.18 -17.06 3.43
CA VAL A 2 1.65 -17.23 3.35
C VAL A 2 2.32 -16.08 4.10
N HIS A 3 3.24 -16.39 4.99
CA HIS A 3 3.97 -15.39 5.78
C HIS A 3 5.47 -15.72 5.84
N ARG A 4 6.31 -14.69 5.62
CA ARG A 4 7.77 -14.85 5.55
C ARG A 4 8.47 -15.15 6.88
N ARG A 5 7.77 -14.99 8.01
CA ARG A 5 8.27 -15.24 9.36
C ARG A 5 7.38 -16.26 10.05
N ASP A 6 7.83 -16.80 11.16
CA ASP A 6 7.06 -17.65 12.06
C ASP A 6 6.09 -16.85 12.96
N GLU A 7 6.39 -15.57 13.20
CA GLU A 7 5.55 -14.68 13.99
C GLU A 7 4.76 -13.71 13.10
N PHE A 8 3.46 -13.59 13.37
CA PHE A 8 2.55 -12.66 12.70
C PHE A 8 2.49 -11.31 13.42
N ARG A 9 2.43 -10.24 12.65
CA ARG A 9 2.21 -8.87 13.18
C ARG A 9 0.74 -8.54 13.42
N ALA A 10 -0.17 -9.43 13.10
CA ALA A 10 -1.60 -9.26 13.30
C ALA A 10 -1.96 -9.17 14.79
N SER A 11 -3.08 -8.54 15.12
CA SER A 11 -3.61 -8.57 16.48
C SER A 11 -3.92 -10.03 16.91
N LYS A 12 -3.79 -10.32 18.20
CA LYS A 12 -4.04 -11.67 18.75
C LYS A 12 -5.42 -12.19 18.34
N ILE A 13 -6.45 -11.36 18.41
CA ILE A 13 -7.82 -11.72 18.04
C ILE A 13 -7.93 -12.16 16.58
N MET A 14 -7.29 -11.44 15.67
CA MET A 14 -7.32 -11.77 14.23
C MET A 14 -6.55 -13.06 13.95
N LEU A 15 -5.39 -13.22 14.58
CA LEU A 15 -4.60 -14.44 14.44
C LEU A 15 -5.36 -15.67 14.97
N GLU A 16 -5.97 -15.58 16.16
CA GLU A 16 -6.79 -16.65 16.72
C GLU A 16 -7.98 -17.02 15.83
N ARG A 17 -8.65 -16.03 15.22
CA ARG A 17 -9.74 -16.27 14.25
C ARG A 17 -9.23 -17.01 13.03
N ALA A 18 -8.08 -16.63 12.49
CA ALA A 18 -7.47 -17.31 11.36
C ALA A 18 -7.10 -18.77 11.71
N MET A 19 -6.47 -18.98 12.86
CA MET A 19 -6.08 -20.33 13.34
C MET A 19 -7.27 -21.26 13.61
N LYS A 20 -8.38 -20.71 14.11
CA LYS A 20 -9.61 -21.48 14.39
C LYS A 20 -10.45 -21.76 13.13
N ASN A 21 -10.19 -21.09 12.02
CA ASN A 21 -10.96 -21.29 10.81
C ASN A 21 -10.45 -22.50 10.02
N PRO A 22 -11.26 -23.55 9.84
CA PRO A 22 -10.82 -24.76 9.15
C PRO A 22 -10.50 -24.58 7.66
N LYS A 23 -10.92 -23.45 7.06
CA LYS A 23 -10.65 -23.12 5.67
C LYS A 23 -9.34 -22.36 5.49
N ILE A 24 -8.68 -21.94 6.57
CA ILE A 24 -7.45 -21.16 6.52
C ILE A 24 -6.27 -22.04 6.92
N LYS A 25 -5.28 -22.13 6.03
CA LYS A 25 -4.00 -22.75 6.32
C LYS A 25 -2.93 -21.66 6.45
N LEU A 26 -2.19 -21.67 7.55
CA LEU A 26 -1.05 -20.78 7.77
C LEU A 26 0.23 -21.46 7.26
N VAL A 27 0.97 -20.78 6.40
CA VAL A 27 2.25 -21.25 5.83
C VAL A 27 3.30 -20.22 6.20
N THR A 28 4.09 -20.53 7.22
CA THR A 28 5.12 -19.64 7.76
C THR A 28 6.49 -19.88 7.13
N ASP A 29 7.43 -18.97 7.40
CA ASP A 29 8.79 -19.01 6.87
C ASP A 29 8.85 -19.14 5.35
N THR A 30 7.84 -18.62 4.66
CA THR A 30 7.62 -18.88 3.24
C THR A 30 7.33 -17.59 2.50
N VAL A 31 7.87 -17.48 1.29
CA VAL A 31 7.65 -16.36 0.38
C VAL A 31 7.05 -16.84 -0.94
N LEU A 32 6.33 -15.96 -1.61
CA LEU A 32 5.90 -16.15 -3.00
C LEU A 32 7.09 -15.88 -3.92
N GLU A 33 7.53 -16.87 -4.67
CA GLU A 33 8.65 -16.78 -5.61
C GLU A 33 8.17 -16.44 -7.01
N GLU A 34 7.07 -17.08 -7.45
CA GLU A 34 6.53 -16.91 -8.79
C GLU A 34 5.01 -17.10 -8.80
N VAL A 35 4.33 -16.37 -9.68
CA VAL A 35 2.90 -16.55 -9.99
C VAL A 35 2.77 -17.23 -11.34
N ILE A 36 2.16 -18.40 -11.35
CA ILE A 36 1.98 -19.20 -12.57
C ILE A 36 0.53 -19.08 -13.02
N GLY A 37 0.33 -18.93 -14.31
CA GLY A 37 -0.99 -18.81 -14.90
C GLY A 37 -1.03 -19.28 -16.34
N VAL A 38 -2.24 -19.37 -16.87
CA VAL A 38 -2.51 -19.75 -18.27
C VAL A 38 -3.18 -18.58 -18.99
N LYS A 39 -2.89 -18.50 -20.29
CA LYS A 39 -3.55 -17.57 -21.19
C LYS A 39 -4.40 -18.37 -22.19
N GLU A 40 -5.71 -18.16 -22.14
CA GLU A 40 -6.68 -18.77 -23.04
C GLU A 40 -7.36 -17.66 -23.87
N GLY A 41 -6.88 -17.46 -25.08
CA GLY A 41 -7.29 -16.33 -25.92
C GLY A 41 -6.91 -14.99 -25.27
N ASN A 42 -7.90 -14.14 -24.97
CA ASN A 42 -7.72 -12.87 -24.30
C ASN A 42 -7.85 -12.94 -22.77
N LYS A 43 -8.18 -14.10 -22.20
CA LYS A 43 -8.32 -14.28 -20.76
C LYS A 43 -7.02 -14.80 -20.16
N LYS A 44 -6.63 -14.23 -19.04
CA LYS A 44 -5.50 -14.71 -18.22
C LYS A 44 -6.05 -15.18 -16.87
N ARG A 45 -5.59 -16.33 -16.40
CA ARG A 45 -6.01 -16.93 -15.13
C ARG A 45 -4.79 -17.42 -14.36
N VAL A 46 -4.73 -17.08 -13.09
CA VAL A 46 -3.74 -17.64 -12.15
C VAL A 46 -4.12 -19.09 -11.89
N THR A 47 -3.14 -19.97 -11.86
CA THR A 47 -3.34 -21.40 -11.61
C THR A 47 -2.53 -21.90 -10.42
N HIS A 48 -1.33 -21.38 -10.22
CA HIS A 48 -0.45 -21.80 -9.13
C HIS A 48 0.35 -20.63 -8.57
N ALA A 49 0.74 -20.78 -7.30
CA ALA A 49 1.73 -19.97 -6.62
C ALA A 49 2.96 -20.85 -6.33
N LYS A 50 4.13 -20.48 -6.83
CA LYS A 50 5.39 -21.11 -6.43
C LYS A 50 5.84 -20.51 -5.12
N LEU A 51 5.90 -21.31 -4.08
CA LEU A 51 6.20 -20.95 -2.72
C LEU A 51 7.56 -21.49 -2.32
N LYS A 52 8.41 -20.64 -1.73
CA LYS A 52 9.74 -21.04 -1.24
C LYS A 52 9.83 -20.86 0.27
N ASN A 53 10.11 -21.95 0.96
CA ASN A 53 10.44 -21.88 2.37
C ASN A 53 11.86 -21.30 2.54
N ILE A 54 11.97 -20.18 3.26
CA ILE A 54 13.25 -19.46 3.40
C ILE A 54 14.24 -20.09 4.38
N LYS A 55 13.76 -20.99 5.27
CA LYS A 55 14.62 -21.72 6.21
C LYS A 55 15.20 -22.99 5.58
N THR A 56 14.39 -23.71 4.81
CA THR A 56 14.81 -25.00 4.23
C THR A 56 15.24 -24.91 2.76
N GLY A 57 14.89 -23.82 2.07
CA GLY A 57 15.10 -23.67 0.63
C GLY A 57 14.14 -24.47 -0.25
N VAL A 58 13.25 -25.26 0.35
CA VAL A 58 12.29 -26.10 -0.39
C VAL A 58 11.30 -25.23 -1.15
N VAL A 59 11.14 -25.54 -2.43
CA VAL A 59 10.17 -24.90 -3.32
C VAL A 59 8.99 -25.86 -3.56
N THR A 60 7.78 -25.34 -3.45
CA THR A 60 6.53 -26.10 -3.68
C THR A 60 5.60 -25.31 -4.56
N ASP A 61 4.88 -26.00 -5.44
CA ASP A 61 3.80 -25.42 -6.24
C ASP A 61 2.47 -25.62 -5.52
N GLN A 62 1.77 -24.52 -5.24
CA GLN A 62 0.46 -24.51 -4.62
C GLN A 62 -0.58 -24.09 -5.67
N GLU A 63 -1.55 -24.96 -5.94
CA GLU A 63 -2.70 -24.62 -6.78
C GLU A 63 -3.54 -23.53 -6.12
N VAL A 64 -3.83 -22.46 -6.90
CA VAL A 64 -4.62 -21.32 -6.44
C VAL A 64 -5.36 -20.68 -7.62
N GLU A 65 -6.51 -20.10 -7.36
CA GLU A 65 -7.30 -19.34 -8.36
C GLU A 65 -7.08 -17.83 -8.29
N GLY A 66 -6.44 -17.36 -7.21
CA GLY A 66 -6.12 -15.94 -7.01
C GLY A 66 -5.11 -15.74 -5.91
N ILE A 67 -4.40 -14.60 -5.95
CA ILE A 67 -3.41 -14.21 -4.97
C ILE A 67 -3.67 -12.78 -4.53
N PHE A 68 -3.77 -12.55 -3.22
CA PHE A 68 -3.88 -11.23 -2.61
C PHE A 68 -2.60 -10.89 -1.87
N LEU A 69 -2.04 -9.73 -2.17
CA LEU A 69 -0.81 -9.24 -1.51
C LEU A 69 -1.17 -8.31 -0.36
N GLY A 70 -0.88 -8.73 0.87
CA GLY A 70 -1.02 -7.95 2.09
C GLY A 70 0.34 -7.59 2.70
N ILE A 71 1.29 -7.11 1.87
CA ILE A 71 2.71 -6.91 2.25
C ILE A 71 3.03 -5.49 2.73
N GLY A 72 2.02 -4.64 2.84
CA GLY A 72 2.15 -3.22 3.20
C GLY A 72 2.10 -2.31 1.98
N HIS A 73 2.26 -1.01 2.24
CA HIS A 73 2.21 0.04 1.23
C HIS A 73 3.55 0.77 1.17
N LYS A 74 3.94 1.12 -0.04
CA LYS A 74 4.97 2.10 -0.32
C LYS A 74 4.34 3.16 -1.22
N PRO A 75 4.37 4.46 -0.85
CA PRO A 75 3.83 5.50 -1.70
C PRO A 75 4.66 5.64 -2.98
N ASN A 76 4.01 5.97 -4.11
CA ASN A 76 4.68 6.19 -5.40
C ASN A 76 5.23 7.62 -5.49
N THR A 77 6.03 8.02 -4.52
CA THR A 77 6.57 9.36 -4.32
C THR A 77 8.06 9.48 -4.64
N ASP A 78 8.68 8.38 -5.08
CA ASP A 78 10.12 8.36 -5.41
C ASP A 78 10.50 9.40 -6.48
N ILE A 79 9.56 9.77 -7.37
CA ILE A 79 9.76 10.82 -8.40
C ILE A 79 9.96 12.22 -7.80
N PHE A 80 9.53 12.46 -6.57
CA PHE A 80 9.62 13.75 -5.88
C PHE A 80 10.84 13.86 -4.97
N LYS A 81 11.66 12.81 -4.86
CA LYS A 81 12.88 12.83 -4.03
C LYS A 81 13.82 13.98 -4.44
N GLY A 82 14.22 14.76 -3.45
CA GLY A 82 15.09 15.93 -3.66
C GLY A 82 14.35 17.16 -4.20
N GLN A 83 13.05 17.08 -4.44
CA GLN A 83 12.23 18.21 -4.90
C GLN A 83 11.24 18.64 -3.81
N ILE A 84 10.54 17.71 -3.20
CA ILE A 84 9.57 17.96 -2.13
C ILE A 84 10.05 17.24 -0.87
N GLU A 85 9.78 17.79 0.30
CA GLU A 85 10.09 17.10 1.55
C GLU A 85 9.25 15.85 1.74
N LEU A 86 9.95 14.74 1.99
CA LEU A 86 9.34 13.45 2.28
C LEU A 86 9.64 13.03 3.72
N GLU A 87 8.75 12.24 4.30
CA GLU A 87 9.02 11.51 5.54
C GLU A 87 10.04 10.37 5.29
N ASP A 88 10.63 9.83 6.35
CA ASP A 88 11.55 8.68 6.26
C ASP A 88 10.92 7.45 5.61
N THR A 89 9.60 7.35 5.70
CA THR A 89 8.78 6.29 5.09
C THR A 89 8.40 6.57 3.63
N GLY A 90 8.79 7.73 3.10
CA GLY A 90 8.58 8.14 1.72
C GLY A 90 7.28 8.90 1.44
N TYR A 91 6.42 9.13 2.43
CA TYR A 91 5.21 9.94 2.25
C TYR A 91 5.56 11.43 2.14
N ILE A 92 4.76 12.18 1.36
CA ILE A 92 4.96 13.63 1.24
C ILE A 92 4.57 14.30 2.55
N LYS A 93 5.45 15.14 3.07
CA LYS A 93 5.16 15.96 4.25
C LYS A 93 4.22 17.08 3.88
N THR A 94 3.13 17.20 4.64
CA THR A 94 2.23 18.34 4.57
C THR A 94 2.27 19.13 5.86
N ASN A 95 1.82 20.38 5.82
CA ASN A 95 1.52 21.12 7.02
C ASN A 95 0.42 20.36 7.81
N LYS A 96 0.58 20.27 9.15
CA LYS A 96 -0.39 19.56 10.00
C LYS A 96 -1.81 20.17 9.99
N ILE A 97 -1.96 21.39 9.48
CA ILE A 97 -3.21 22.16 9.48
C ILE A 97 -3.92 22.06 8.12
N ASN A 98 -3.16 21.94 7.03
CA ASN A 98 -3.66 21.95 5.66
C ASN A 98 -2.84 21.00 4.76
N THR A 99 -3.09 21.06 3.45
CA THR A 99 -2.45 20.18 2.45
C THR A 99 -1.17 20.76 1.82
N ASN A 100 -0.71 21.91 2.28
CA ASN A 100 0.49 22.57 1.75
C ASN A 100 1.74 21.72 1.99
N THR A 101 2.59 21.64 1.00
CA THR A 101 3.94 21.09 1.11
C THR A 101 4.94 22.17 1.51
N ASN A 102 6.22 21.85 1.53
CA ASN A 102 7.31 22.81 1.71
C ASN A 102 7.50 23.76 0.49
N ILE A 103 6.81 23.52 -0.61
CA ILE A 103 6.90 24.34 -1.83
C ILE A 103 5.60 25.11 -2.01
N PRO A 104 5.64 26.46 -2.07
CA PRO A 104 4.46 27.28 -2.34
C PRO A 104 3.76 26.87 -3.65
N GLY A 105 2.43 26.74 -3.60
CA GLY A 105 1.62 26.33 -4.74
C GLY A 105 1.63 24.82 -5.03
N VAL A 106 2.29 24.01 -4.20
CA VAL A 106 2.29 22.56 -4.30
C VAL A 106 1.60 21.96 -3.07
N PHE A 107 0.58 21.15 -3.33
CA PHE A 107 -0.28 20.53 -2.32
C PHE A 107 -0.22 19.02 -2.44
N ALA A 108 -0.40 18.31 -1.33
CA ALA A 108 -0.42 16.85 -1.32
C ALA A 108 -1.62 16.30 -0.55
N CYS A 109 -2.27 15.28 -1.11
CA CYS A 109 -3.43 14.62 -0.53
C CYS A 109 -3.44 13.12 -0.82
N GLY A 110 -4.41 12.42 -0.28
CA GLY A 110 -4.60 10.98 -0.49
C GLY A 110 -3.46 10.13 0.08
N ASP A 111 -3.31 8.94 -0.47
CA ASP A 111 -2.34 7.95 -0.02
C ASP A 111 -0.88 8.40 -0.20
N ALA A 112 -0.62 9.45 -0.97
CA ALA A 112 0.73 10.00 -1.14
C ALA A 112 1.25 10.71 0.14
N GLN A 113 0.34 11.20 0.99
CA GLN A 113 0.67 11.87 2.26
C GLN A 113 0.11 11.13 3.50
N ASP A 114 -0.93 10.28 3.34
CA ASP A 114 -1.55 9.55 4.46
C ASP A 114 -0.83 8.24 4.76
N HIS A 115 0.14 8.29 5.68
CA HIS A 115 0.82 7.08 6.15
C HIS A 115 0.03 6.29 7.21
N VAL A 116 -1.09 6.83 7.72
CA VAL A 116 -1.85 6.27 8.84
C VAL A 116 -3.04 5.43 8.38
N TYR A 117 -3.99 6.04 7.71
CA TYR A 117 -5.29 5.43 7.40
C TYR A 117 -5.32 4.73 6.05
N ARG A 118 -4.92 5.42 4.98
CA ARG A 118 -4.88 4.88 3.60
C ARG A 118 -6.21 4.24 3.20
N GLN A 119 -7.29 4.98 3.43
CA GLN A 119 -8.64 4.58 3.08
C GLN A 119 -9.20 5.49 2.00
N ALA A 120 -10.08 4.96 1.14
CA ALA A 120 -10.71 5.73 0.07
C ALA A 120 -11.42 6.99 0.59
N ILE A 121 -12.07 6.91 1.75
CA ILE A 121 -12.79 8.05 2.33
C ILE A 121 -11.81 9.12 2.86
N THR A 122 -10.67 8.74 3.45
CA THR A 122 -9.66 9.70 3.90
C THR A 122 -8.94 10.35 2.73
N ALA A 123 -8.71 9.58 1.66
CA ALA A 123 -8.15 10.11 0.42
C ALA A 123 -9.09 11.13 -0.24
N ALA A 124 -10.39 10.82 -0.33
CA ALA A 124 -11.39 11.75 -0.84
C ALA A 124 -11.50 13.02 0.01
N GLY A 125 -11.50 12.88 1.34
CA GLY A 125 -11.55 14.01 2.27
C GLY A 125 -10.35 14.94 2.13
N SER A 126 -9.13 14.38 2.13
CA SER A 126 -7.92 15.18 1.93
C SER A 126 -7.81 15.76 0.52
N GLY A 127 -8.36 15.08 -0.50
CA GLY A 127 -8.50 15.62 -1.85
C GLY A 127 -9.40 16.85 -1.91
N CYS A 128 -10.54 16.84 -1.21
CA CYS A 128 -11.40 17.99 -1.06
C CYS A 128 -10.67 19.16 -0.35
N MET A 129 -9.93 18.86 0.73
CA MET A 129 -9.12 19.88 1.41
C MET A 129 -8.09 20.50 0.48
N ALA A 130 -7.39 19.69 -0.31
CA ALA A 130 -6.39 20.18 -1.25
C ALA A 130 -7.00 21.08 -2.33
N ALA A 131 -8.19 20.76 -2.85
CA ALA A 131 -8.89 21.59 -3.81
C ALA A 131 -9.21 22.98 -3.24
N ILE A 132 -9.70 23.04 -2.01
CA ILE A 132 -9.99 24.30 -1.30
C ILE A 132 -8.71 25.11 -1.03
N ASP A 133 -7.63 24.42 -0.63
CA ASP A 133 -6.33 25.08 -0.39
C ASP A 133 -5.74 25.67 -1.69
N VAL A 134 -5.91 24.97 -2.83
CA VAL A 134 -5.50 25.48 -4.16
C VAL A 134 -6.31 26.72 -4.54
N GLU A 135 -7.64 26.69 -4.39
CA GLU A 135 -8.51 27.83 -4.69
C GLU A 135 -8.07 29.07 -3.91
N ARG A 136 -7.92 28.95 -2.59
CA ARG A 136 -7.47 30.06 -1.72
C ARG A 136 -6.08 30.56 -2.08
N TYR A 137 -5.19 29.67 -2.45
CA TYR A 137 -3.84 30.06 -2.89
C TYR A 137 -3.89 30.88 -4.18
N LEU A 138 -4.69 30.48 -5.18
CA LEU A 138 -4.83 31.20 -6.43
C LEU A 138 -5.46 32.59 -6.22
N GLU A 139 -6.52 32.68 -5.42
CA GLU A 139 -7.14 33.96 -5.02
C GLU A 139 -6.10 34.92 -4.39
N SER A 140 -5.28 34.38 -3.47
CA SER A 140 -4.24 35.19 -2.80
C SER A 140 -3.18 35.74 -3.75
N ILE A 141 -2.90 35.08 -4.86
CA ILE A 141 -1.96 35.56 -5.88
C ILE A 141 -2.60 36.68 -6.73
N GLU A 142 -3.87 36.50 -7.09
CA GLU A 142 -4.60 37.50 -7.91
C GLU A 142 -4.79 38.83 -7.15
N GLU A 143 -5.04 38.79 -5.83
CA GLU A 143 -5.16 39.99 -5.01
C GLU A 143 -3.84 40.79 -4.87
N HIS A 144 -2.69 40.17 -5.13
CA HIS A 144 -1.36 40.79 -5.01
C HIS A 144 -0.71 41.08 -6.35
N SER A 145 -1.42 40.89 -7.47
CA SER A 145 -0.97 41.18 -8.84
C SER A 145 -1.61 42.43 -9.36
#